data_ba6662cb87f206305932f7afe7ccebe6
#
_entry.id   ba6662cb87f206305932f7afe7ccebe6
#
_cell.length_a   1.000
_cell.length_b   1.000
_cell.length_c   1.000
_cell.angle_alpha   90.00
_cell.angle_beta   90.00
_cell.angle_gamma   90.00
#
_symmetry.space_group_name_H-M   'P 1'
#
loop_
_entity.id
_entity.type
_entity.pdbx_description
1 polymer ?
#
loop_
_entity_poly.entity_id
_entity_poly.type
_entity_poly.pdbx_seq_one_letter_code
_entity_poly.pdbx_strand_id
1 'polypeptide(L)'
;MTKGTVQGVIANMVTLKVDGPVKQGEICYIETGGDRLMSEVIKVIGADVYVQVFESTRGLKVGAPAEFTGHMLEVQLAPGMLSKNFDGLQNDLDKMEGVFLKRGQYTDPLDRERLWDFEPIAKVGDTVQSSDWLGKVVENSQPLKIMVPFQMEGTATVKSIVAAGQYKVEDTIAVLVKENGEEVKVNMIQHWPVKFAMTNYKEKPRPFKLLETGVRTIDTFNPIVEGGTGFIPGPFGTGKTVLQHAISKQAEADIVIIAACGERANEVVEIFTEFPELDDPHTGRKLMERTIIIANTSNMPVAAREASVYTAKTMAEYYRSMGLRVLLMADSTSRWAQALREMSNRMEELPGPDAFPMDLGALVANFYGRAGYVYLNNGEVGSITFIGTVSPAGGNLKEPVTENTKKVARCFYALEQERADKKRYPAVNPIDSYSKYLEYPEFAEYISKKLGDQWINKVLDLKTRMQRGKEIAEQINILGDDGVPVDYHETFWKSEVIDFVLLQQDAFDEVDAVSSLERQEEIMDVVTEICEHDFQFDNFLAVTDYFKKLINLCKQMNYSQFKSEQYEDYKQQIRVALEGV
;
A
#
# COMPACT_ATOMS: atom_id res chain seq x y z
N MET A 1 20.14 23.10 -23.59
CA MET A 1 19.19 21.96 -23.69
C MET A 1 19.49 21.24 -24.99
N THR A 2 19.70 19.93 -24.93
CA THR A 2 19.91 19.08 -26.11
C THR A 2 18.64 19.04 -26.95
N LYS A 3 18.79 19.10 -28.28
CA LYS A 3 17.68 18.98 -29.22
C LYS A 3 17.79 17.69 -30.01
N GLY A 4 16.67 17.22 -30.49
CA GLY A 4 16.60 16.01 -31.29
C GLY A 4 15.51 16.07 -32.35
N THR A 5 15.52 15.10 -33.23
CA THR A 5 14.54 14.97 -34.34
C THR A 5 14.05 13.52 -34.40
N VAL A 6 12.76 13.34 -34.59
CA VAL A 6 12.15 12.01 -34.74
C VAL A 6 12.66 11.34 -36.01
N GLN A 7 13.23 10.15 -35.87
CA GLN A 7 13.70 9.32 -37.00
C GLN A 7 12.75 8.15 -37.29
N GLY A 8 12.08 7.62 -36.24
CA GLY A 8 11.15 6.50 -36.37
C GLY A 8 10.18 6.43 -35.22
N VAL A 9 9.02 5.82 -35.47
CA VAL A 9 7.95 5.64 -34.49
C VAL A 9 7.45 4.19 -34.56
N ILE A 10 7.50 3.49 -33.44
CA ILE A 10 6.98 2.11 -33.28
C ILE A 10 6.08 2.11 -32.05
N ALA A 11 4.79 2.14 -32.25
CA ALA A 11 3.82 2.31 -31.17
C ALA A 11 4.19 3.52 -30.30
N ASN A 12 4.39 3.37 -28.98
CA ASN A 12 4.81 4.46 -28.09
C ASN A 12 6.33 4.62 -27.97
N MET A 13 7.11 3.83 -28.70
CA MET A 13 8.56 3.98 -28.75
C MET A 13 8.95 4.83 -29.96
N VAL A 14 9.77 5.85 -29.71
CA VAL A 14 10.23 6.79 -30.72
C VAL A 14 11.75 6.81 -30.73
N THR A 15 12.33 6.74 -31.93
CA THR A 15 13.77 6.91 -32.13
C THR A 15 14.04 8.36 -32.48
N LEU A 16 14.95 9.00 -31.74
CA LEU A 16 15.39 10.37 -31.95
C LEU A 16 16.85 10.40 -32.35
N LYS A 17 17.21 11.29 -33.27
CA LYS A 17 18.59 11.70 -33.55
C LYS A 17 18.88 12.96 -32.75
N VAL A 18 19.93 12.94 -31.92
CA VAL A 18 20.27 14.06 -31.03
C VAL A 18 21.56 14.75 -31.40
N ASP A 19 21.66 16.04 -31.05
CA ASP A 19 22.81 16.92 -31.34
C ASP A 19 23.71 17.15 -30.12
N GLY A 20 23.44 16.53 -28.98
CA GLY A 20 24.19 16.75 -27.75
C GLY A 20 24.07 15.56 -26.77
N PRO A 21 24.64 15.68 -25.57
CA PRO A 21 24.59 14.65 -24.57
C PRO A 21 23.18 14.46 -24.01
N VAL A 22 22.77 13.20 -23.83
CA VAL A 22 21.49 12.79 -23.25
C VAL A 22 21.74 11.67 -22.25
N LYS A 23 21.01 11.67 -21.15
CA LYS A 23 21.08 10.65 -20.09
C LYS A 23 19.91 9.67 -20.19
N GLN A 24 20.14 8.43 -19.83
CA GLN A 24 19.06 7.46 -19.64
C GLN A 24 18.13 7.91 -18.50
N GLY A 25 16.83 7.79 -18.69
CA GLY A 25 15.81 8.25 -17.74
C GLY A 25 15.47 9.75 -17.86
N GLU A 26 16.16 10.50 -18.74
CA GLU A 26 15.88 11.92 -18.95
C GLU A 26 14.53 12.12 -19.64
N ILE A 27 13.81 13.17 -19.25
CA ILE A 27 12.56 13.56 -19.89
C ILE A 27 12.83 14.41 -21.11
N CYS A 28 12.12 14.10 -22.19
CA CYS A 28 12.06 14.97 -23.36
C CYS A 28 10.62 15.21 -23.81
N TYR A 29 10.40 16.33 -24.49
CA TYR A 29 9.12 16.68 -25.09
C TYR A 29 9.25 16.64 -26.61
N ILE A 30 8.33 15.93 -27.27
CA ILE A 30 8.24 15.84 -28.72
C ILE A 30 7.07 16.70 -29.18
N GLU A 31 7.33 17.63 -30.08
CA GLU A 31 6.31 18.56 -30.62
C GLU A 31 5.62 17.94 -31.83
N THR A 32 4.29 17.94 -31.84
CA THR A 32 3.50 17.42 -32.95
C THR A 32 2.13 18.11 -33.02
N GLY A 33 1.83 18.79 -34.14
CA GLY A 33 0.51 19.37 -34.38
C GLY A 33 0.01 20.38 -33.36
N GLY A 34 0.94 21.03 -32.61
CA GLY A 34 0.62 21.96 -31.52
C GLY A 34 0.60 21.33 -30.13
N ASP A 35 0.70 20.01 -30.04
CA ASP A 35 0.83 19.26 -28.76
C ASP A 35 2.31 19.04 -28.40
N ARG A 36 2.61 19.03 -27.11
CA ARG A 36 3.90 18.60 -26.56
C ARG A 36 3.71 17.26 -25.85
N LEU A 37 4.34 16.20 -26.39
CA LEU A 37 4.26 14.85 -25.85
C LEU A 37 5.42 14.59 -24.91
N MET A 38 5.13 14.31 -23.63
CA MET A 38 6.16 13.92 -22.67
C MET A 38 6.65 12.50 -22.97
N SER A 39 7.96 12.31 -22.87
CA SER A 39 8.60 11.02 -23.08
C SER A 39 9.83 10.85 -22.20
N GLU A 40 10.20 9.61 -21.92
CA GLU A 40 11.36 9.23 -21.13
C GLU A 40 12.39 8.50 -21.99
N VAL A 41 13.65 8.85 -21.82
CA VAL A 41 14.77 8.17 -22.48
C VAL A 41 14.96 6.78 -21.87
N ILE A 42 14.77 5.76 -22.70
CA ILE A 42 14.94 4.35 -22.27
C ILE A 42 16.34 3.84 -22.62
N LYS A 43 16.87 4.21 -23.80
CA LYS A 43 18.15 3.70 -24.29
C LYS A 43 18.87 4.75 -25.11
N VAL A 44 20.19 4.80 -24.99
CA VAL A 44 21.06 5.70 -25.75
C VAL A 44 22.11 4.89 -26.46
N ILE A 45 22.23 5.02 -27.79
CA ILE A 45 23.25 4.35 -28.61
C ILE A 45 23.90 5.40 -29.53
N GLY A 46 25.02 5.93 -29.11
CA GLY A 46 25.67 7.02 -29.85
C GLY A 46 24.79 8.26 -29.93
N ALA A 47 24.42 8.70 -31.14
CA ALA A 47 23.51 9.81 -31.39
C ALA A 47 22.04 9.37 -31.55
N ASP A 48 21.75 8.07 -31.47
CA ASP A 48 20.40 7.53 -31.57
C ASP A 48 19.86 7.30 -30.16
N VAL A 49 18.75 7.95 -29.83
CA VAL A 49 18.09 7.89 -28.52
C VAL A 49 16.71 7.28 -28.68
N TYR A 50 16.43 6.26 -27.91
CA TYR A 50 15.13 5.61 -27.87
C TYR A 50 14.36 6.15 -26.68
N VAL A 51 13.20 6.75 -26.95
CA VAL A 51 12.33 7.30 -25.92
C VAL A 51 10.99 6.61 -25.94
N GLN A 52 10.39 6.47 -24.76
CA GLN A 52 9.04 6.00 -24.61
C GLN A 52 8.12 7.17 -24.29
N VAL A 53 7.12 7.37 -25.15
CA VAL A 53 6.13 8.44 -24.99
C VAL A 53 5.07 7.99 -23.99
N PHE A 54 4.72 8.85 -23.03
CA PHE A 54 3.70 8.60 -22.02
C PHE A 54 2.28 8.68 -22.55
N GLU A 55 2.10 9.18 -23.77
CA GLU A 55 0.82 9.41 -24.40
C GLU A 55 0.71 8.69 -25.75
N SER A 56 -0.44 8.87 -26.45
CA SER A 56 -0.61 8.32 -27.79
C SER A 56 0.28 9.02 -28.82
N THR A 57 1.04 8.25 -29.56
CA THR A 57 1.91 8.73 -30.66
C THR A 57 1.19 8.87 -32.00
N ARG A 58 -0.13 8.65 -32.07
CA ARG A 58 -0.90 8.74 -33.31
C ARG A 58 -0.71 10.10 -33.96
N GLY A 59 -0.34 10.10 -35.24
CA GLY A 59 -0.10 11.34 -36.01
C GLY A 59 1.28 11.96 -35.80
N LEU A 60 2.16 11.39 -34.97
CA LEU A 60 3.54 11.81 -34.87
C LEU A 60 4.29 11.48 -36.17
N LYS A 61 5.03 12.46 -36.68
CA LYS A 61 5.73 12.36 -37.98
C LYS A 61 7.23 12.30 -37.77
N VAL A 62 7.93 11.59 -38.66
CA VAL A 62 9.38 11.69 -38.79
C VAL A 62 9.76 13.16 -39.10
N GLY A 63 10.84 13.62 -38.47
CA GLY A 63 11.28 15.00 -38.57
C GLY A 63 10.67 15.94 -37.52
N ALA A 64 9.75 15.48 -36.67
CA ALA A 64 9.23 16.27 -35.57
C ALA A 64 10.36 16.64 -34.58
N PRO A 65 10.38 17.89 -34.04
CA PRO A 65 11.42 18.31 -33.12
C PRO A 65 11.17 17.74 -31.71
N ALA A 66 12.27 17.48 -31.01
CA ALA A 66 12.27 17.03 -29.61
C ALA A 66 13.24 17.90 -28.80
N GLU A 67 12.87 18.17 -27.54
CA GLU A 67 13.64 18.99 -26.62
C GLU A 67 13.84 18.26 -25.30
N PHE A 68 15.10 18.09 -24.89
CA PHE A 68 15.47 17.36 -23.65
C PHE A 68 15.57 18.33 -22.48
N THR A 69 15.06 17.92 -21.33
CA THR A 69 14.91 18.78 -20.14
C THR A 69 16.14 18.82 -19.24
N GLY A 70 17.02 17.81 -19.34
CA GLY A 70 18.19 17.66 -18.46
C GLY A 70 17.88 16.97 -17.14
N HIS A 71 16.61 16.70 -16.82
CA HIS A 71 16.19 16.03 -15.59
C HIS A 71 15.29 14.81 -15.87
N MET A 72 15.18 13.92 -14.89
CA MET A 72 14.35 12.72 -14.93
C MET A 72 12.89 13.06 -14.61
N LEU A 73 11.99 12.07 -14.71
CA LEU A 73 10.61 12.23 -14.27
C LEU A 73 10.58 12.55 -12.78
N GLU A 74 10.06 13.73 -12.46
CA GLU A 74 9.98 14.27 -11.09
C GLU A 74 8.53 14.49 -10.69
N VAL A 75 8.28 14.46 -9.37
CA VAL A 75 7.04 14.92 -8.75
C VAL A 75 7.28 16.18 -7.93
N GLN A 76 6.27 17.02 -7.84
CA GLN A 76 6.22 18.17 -6.96
C GLN A 76 5.56 17.77 -5.65
N LEU A 77 6.28 17.91 -4.54
CA LEU A 77 5.86 17.51 -3.21
C LEU A 77 5.69 18.76 -2.35
N ALA A 78 4.47 19.05 -1.97
CA ALA A 78 4.13 20.26 -1.21
C ALA A 78 2.82 20.06 -0.45
N PRO A 79 2.47 20.95 0.50
CA PRO A 79 1.10 21.00 1.03
C PRO A 79 0.09 21.23 -0.10
N GLY A 80 -1.09 20.61 0.03
CA GLY A 80 -2.16 20.69 -0.98
C GLY A 80 -2.32 19.43 -1.82
N MET A 81 -1.66 18.32 -1.47
CA MET A 81 -1.81 17.03 -2.15
C MET A 81 -2.85 16.11 -1.50
N LEU A 82 -3.20 16.33 -0.23
CA LEU A 82 -4.23 15.52 0.44
C LEU A 82 -5.61 15.77 -0.17
N SER A 83 -6.47 14.79 -0.12
CA SER A 83 -7.82 14.80 -0.73
C SER A 83 -7.83 14.95 -2.26
N LYS A 84 -6.72 14.63 -2.92
CA LYS A 84 -6.55 14.80 -4.36
C LYS A 84 -6.50 13.46 -5.10
N ASN A 85 -6.95 13.52 -6.35
CA ASN A 85 -6.85 12.44 -7.31
C ASN A 85 -5.83 12.81 -8.38
N PHE A 86 -4.75 12.03 -8.47
CA PHE A 86 -3.70 12.24 -9.48
C PHE A 86 -3.64 11.07 -10.46
N ASP A 87 -3.09 11.33 -11.63
CA ASP A 87 -2.62 10.27 -12.50
C ASP A 87 -1.18 9.85 -12.17
N GLY A 88 -0.63 8.89 -12.92
CA GLY A 88 0.74 8.41 -12.74
C GLY A 88 1.83 9.46 -13.01
N LEU A 89 1.52 10.55 -13.68
CA LEU A 89 2.41 11.67 -13.96
C LEU A 89 2.12 12.90 -13.08
N GLN A 90 1.32 12.70 -12.03
CA GLN A 90 0.90 13.75 -11.09
C GLN A 90 0.01 14.84 -11.70
N ASN A 91 -0.74 14.55 -12.76
CA ASN A 91 -1.79 15.47 -13.20
C ASN A 91 -2.97 15.41 -12.22
N ASP A 92 -3.49 16.57 -11.83
CA ASP A 92 -4.67 16.69 -10.97
C ASP A 92 -5.92 16.35 -11.79
N LEU A 93 -6.50 15.17 -11.53
CA LEU A 93 -7.66 14.65 -12.25
C LEU A 93 -8.95 15.43 -11.94
N ASP A 94 -9.02 16.08 -10.79
CA ASP A 94 -10.19 16.88 -10.40
C ASP A 94 -10.30 18.18 -11.23
N LYS A 95 -9.19 18.62 -11.85
CA LYS A 95 -9.15 19.78 -12.77
C LYS A 95 -9.41 19.41 -14.24
N MET A 96 -9.62 18.12 -14.52
CA MET A 96 -9.79 17.64 -15.89
C MET A 96 -11.26 17.42 -16.24
N GLU A 97 -11.64 17.72 -17.47
CA GLU A 97 -12.94 17.34 -18.03
C GLU A 97 -12.94 15.87 -18.45
N GLY A 98 -13.36 14.97 -17.54
CA GLY A 98 -13.50 13.53 -17.78
C GLY A 98 -12.41 12.66 -17.15
N VAL A 99 -12.65 11.35 -17.11
CA VAL A 99 -11.80 10.34 -16.44
C VAL A 99 -10.49 10.05 -17.19
N PHE A 100 -10.32 10.59 -18.41
CA PHE A 100 -9.19 10.28 -19.27
C PHE A 100 -8.39 11.53 -19.67
N LEU A 101 -7.06 11.43 -19.55
CA LEU A 101 -6.12 12.39 -20.07
C LEU A 101 -6.33 12.61 -21.58
N LYS A 102 -6.63 13.84 -21.97
CA LYS A 102 -6.53 14.26 -23.36
C LYS A 102 -5.05 14.48 -23.68
N ARG A 103 -4.64 14.07 -24.86
CA ARG A 103 -3.27 14.21 -25.37
C ARG A 103 -2.77 15.64 -25.26
N GLY A 104 -1.56 15.81 -24.74
CA GLY A 104 -0.91 17.12 -24.59
C GLY A 104 -1.49 18.02 -23.49
N GLN A 105 -2.40 17.52 -22.68
CA GLN A 105 -2.96 18.25 -21.53
C GLN A 105 -2.25 17.83 -20.24
N TYR A 106 -1.62 18.81 -19.58
CA TYR A 106 -1.02 18.67 -18.27
C TYR A 106 -1.71 19.63 -17.32
N THR A 107 -1.99 19.18 -16.12
CA THR A 107 -2.56 20.02 -15.06
C THR A 107 -1.53 20.24 -13.96
N ASP A 108 -1.57 21.43 -13.36
CA ASP A 108 -0.73 21.71 -12.20
C ASP A 108 -1.22 20.88 -11.00
N PRO A 109 -0.37 20.06 -10.38
CA PRO A 109 -0.75 19.23 -9.24
C PRO A 109 -1.05 20.06 -7.98
N LEU A 110 -0.57 21.30 -7.90
CA LEU A 110 -0.68 22.16 -6.74
C LEU A 110 -1.61 23.34 -6.98
N ASP A 111 -2.24 23.82 -5.93
CA ASP A 111 -2.90 25.14 -5.91
C ASP A 111 -1.89 26.19 -5.44
N ARG A 112 -1.34 26.96 -6.40
CA ARG A 112 -0.30 27.95 -6.13
C ARG A 112 -0.83 29.23 -5.49
N GLU A 113 -2.13 29.46 -5.56
CA GLU A 113 -2.75 30.65 -5.00
C GLU A 113 -3.19 30.45 -3.53
N ARG A 114 -3.29 29.22 -3.08
CA ARG A 114 -3.70 28.89 -1.71
C ARG A 114 -2.68 29.42 -0.70
N LEU A 115 -3.18 30.07 0.34
CA LEU A 115 -2.39 30.53 1.48
C LEU A 115 -2.35 29.44 2.58
N TRP A 116 -1.17 29.26 3.13
CA TRP A 116 -0.89 28.29 4.19
C TRP A 116 -0.40 29.01 5.44
N ASP A 117 -0.98 28.69 6.59
CA ASP A 117 -0.54 29.19 7.90
C ASP A 117 0.77 28.49 8.29
N PHE A 118 1.88 29.17 8.02
CA PHE A 118 3.22 28.68 8.31
C PHE A 118 3.66 29.08 9.73
N GLU A 119 4.19 28.11 10.46
CA GLU A 119 4.85 28.33 11.76
C GLU A 119 6.31 27.83 11.68
N PRO A 120 7.32 28.67 11.97
CA PRO A 120 8.71 28.27 11.95
C PRO A 120 9.02 27.31 13.12
N ILE A 121 9.84 26.29 12.86
CA ILE A 121 10.42 25.37 13.84
C ILE A 121 11.89 25.70 14.03
N ALA A 122 12.65 25.85 12.94
CA ALA A 122 14.05 26.22 12.95
C ALA A 122 14.24 27.71 13.27
N LYS A 123 15.42 28.04 13.76
CA LYS A 123 15.83 29.39 14.13
C LYS A 123 17.01 29.85 13.28
N VAL A 124 17.16 31.16 13.14
CA VAL A 124 18.36 31.76 12.52
C VAL A 124 19.60 31.30 13.27
N GLY A 125 20.59 30.82 12.53
CA GLY A 125 21.84 30.27 13.08
C GLY A 125 21.83 28.75 13.28
N ASP A 126 20.70 28.08 13.18
CA ASP A 126 20.66 26.61 13.26
C ASP A 126 21.40 26.00 12.07
N THR A 127 22.12 24.92 12.34
CA THR A 127 22.74 24.07 11.32
C THR A 127 21.75 23.00 10.92
N VAL A 128 21.47 22.88 9.64
CA VAL A 128 20.48 21.97 9.06
C VAL A 128 21.08 21.17 7.89
N GLN A 129 20.52 20.01 7.67
CA GLN A 129 20.84 19.12 6.54
C GLN A 129 19.58 18.74 5.77
N SER A 130 19.74 18.03 4.67
CA SER A 130 18.62 17.54 3.84
C SER A 130 17.53 16.89 4.69
N SER A 131 16.28 17.24 4.43
CA SER A 131 15.05 16.79 5.10
C SER A 131 14.82 17.27 6.54
N ASP A 132 15.72 18.07 7.13
CA ASP A 132 15.46 18.68 8.43
C ASP A 132 14.27 19.63 8.39
N TRP A 133 13.54 19.74 9.48
CA TRP A 133 12.30 20.49 9.55
C TRP A 133 12.54 21.98 9.79
N LEU A 134 12.11 22.80 8.84
CA LEU A 134 12.19 24.26 8.95
C LEU A 134 10.96 24.87 9.58
N GLY A 135 9.79 24.31 9.32
CA GLY A 135 8.53 24.79 9.84
C GLY A 135 7.42 23.78 9.67
N LYS A 136 6.19 24.18 9.98
CA LYS A 136 5.00 23.37 9.81
C LYS A 136 3.85 24.18 9.22
N VAL A 137 2.94 23.47 8.55
CA VAL A 137 1.62 23.93 8.13
C VAL A 137 0.61 22.85 8.47
N VAL A 138 -0.67 23.20 8.52
CA VAL A 138 -1.74 22.21 8.77
C VAL A 138 -2.57 22.05 7.51
N GLU A 139 -2.70 20.82 7.04
CA GLU A 139 -3.58 20.43 5.95
C GLU A 139 -4.57 19.38 6.44
N ASN A 140 -5.87 19.64 6.33
CA ASN A 140 -6.93 18.72 6.75
C ASN A 140 -6.71 18.15 8.17
N SER A 141 -6.23 18.97 9.09
CA SER A 141 -5.87 18.62 10.47
C SER A 141 -4.57 17.78 10.61
N GLN A 142 -3.84 17.52 9.53
CA GLN A 142 -2.53 16.90 9.60
C GLN A 142 -1.43 17.95 9.67
N PRO A 143 -0.54 17.88 10.68
CA PRO A 143 0.59 18.80 10.79
C PRO A 143 1.70 18.36 9.81
N LEU A 144 1.78 19.01 8.67
CA LEU A 144 2.81 18.76 7.66
C LEU A 144 4.07 19.57 7.96
N LYS A 145 5.23 18.98 7.73
CA LYS A 145 6.52 19.64 7.93
C LYS A 145 7.03 20.22 6.63
N ILE A 146 7.51 21.46 6.69
CA ILE A 146 8.26 22.07 5.61
C ILE A 146 9.72 21.81 5.86
N MET A 147 10.41 21.22 4.89
CA MET A 147 11.72 20.62 5.05
C MET A 147 12.78 21.28 4.19
N VAL A 148 14.02 21.16 4.65
CA VAL A 148 15.21 21.48 3.83
C VAL A 148 15.18 20.65 2.56
N PRO A 149 15.52 21.22 1.37
CA PRO A 149 15.47 20.51 0.10
C PRO A 149 16.17 19.15 0.14
N PHE A 150 15.49 18.11 -0.33
CA PHE A 150 15.99 16.74 -0.32
C PHE A 150 17.26 16.55 -1.16
N GLN A 151 17.44 17.38 -2.18
CA GLN A 151 18.62 17.35 -3.06
C GLN A 151 19.82 18.12 -2.49
N MET A 152 19.67 18.77 -1.32
CA MET A 152 20.77 19.49 -0.70
C MET A 152 21.82 18.52 -0.14
N GLU A 153 23.05 18.67 -0.61
CA GLU A 153 24.20 17.93 -0.10
C GLU A 153 24.89 18.71 1.02
N GLY A 154 25.37 17.98 2.04
CA GLY A 154 26.11 18.57 3.17
C GLY A 154 25.21 19.30 4.16
N THR A 155 25.81 20.20 4.92
CA THR A 155 25.14 21.04 5.93
C THR A 155 25.03 22.50 5.46
N ALA A 156 24.04 23.20 5.99
CA ALA A 156 23.85 24.62 5.77
C ALA A 156 23.40 25.30 7.07
N THR A 157 23.62 26.61 7.16
CA THR A 157 23.16 27.42 8.29
C THR A 157 21.93 28.23 7.87
N VAL A 158 20.92 28.29 8.72
CA VAL A 158 19.73 29.12 8.49
C VAL A 158 20.12 30.59 8.61
N LYS A 159 20.17 31.30 7.47
CA LYS A 159 20.47 32.73 7.42
C LYS A 159 19.25 33.57 7.80
N SER A 160 18.09 33.19 7.28
CA SER A 160 16.81 33.82 7.59
C SER A 160 15.67 32.83 7.46
N ILE A 161 14.63 33.03 8.26
CA ILE A 161 13.36 32.29 8.19
C ILE A 161 12.23 33.28 8.45
N VAL A 162 11.13 33.14 7.73
CA VAL A 162 9.96 34.03 7.90
C VAL A 162 9.26 33.78 9.23
N ALA A 163 8.62 34.80 9.77
CA ALA A 163 7.78 34.68 10.96
C ALA A 163 6.50 33.86 10.67
N ALA A 164 5.80 33.43 11.72
CA ALA A 164 4.50 32.81 11.57
C ALA A 164 3.55 33.74 10.80
N GLY A 165 2.85 33.18 9.79
CA GLY A 165 1.99 33.95 8.92
C GLY A 165 1.52 33.14 7.72
N GLN A 166 0.79 33.78 6.81
CA GLN A 166 0.22 33.16 5.63
C GLN A 166 1.13 33.33 4.41
N TYR A 167 1.48 32.22 3.80
CA TYR A 167 2.39 32.18 2.63
C TYR A 167 1.85 31.20 1.59
N LYS A 168 2.15 31.48 0.32
CA LYS A 168 1.94 30.57 -0.79
C LYS A 168 3.05 29.52 -0.85
N VAL A 169 2.80 28.41 -1.52
CA VAL A 169 3.80 27.33 -1.64
C VAL A 169 5.09 27.76 -2.35
N GLU A 170 5.04 28.77 -3.22
CA GLU A 170 6.20 29.31 -3.96
C GLU A 170 6.94 30.41 -3.22
N ASP A 171 6.37 30.97 -2.15
CA ASP A 171 7.02 32.03 -1.38
C ASP A 171 8.30 31.51 -0.71
N THR A 172 9.35 32.31 -0.73
CA THR A 172 10.59 31.96 -0.01
C THR A 172 10.35 32.07 1.48
N ILE A 173 10.39 30.92 2.17
CA ILE A 173 10.16 30.82 3.63
C ILE A 173 11.46 30.88 4.42
N ALA A 174 12.57 30.42 3.84
CA ALA A 174 13.89 30.43 4.47
C ALA A 174 15.00 30.67 3.43
N VAL A 175 16.12 31.20 3.91
CA VAL A 175 17.38 31.26 3.14
C VAL A 175 18.43 30.52 3.95
N LEU A 176 19.06 29.55 3.30
CA LEU A 176 20.14 28.73 3.88
C LEU A 176 21.46 29.11 3.23
N VAL A 177 22.54 29.05 4.00
CA VAL A 177 23.90 29.29 3.50
C VAL A 177 24.70 28.00 3.67
N LYS A 178 25.17 27.43 2.57
CA LYS A 178 26.05 26.26 2.56
C LYS A 178 27.46 26.63 3.05
N GLU A 179 28.25 25.65 3.39
CA GLU A 179 29.64 25.82 3.82
C GLU A 179 30.53 26.56 2.79
N ASN A 180 30.20 26.41 1.51
CA ASN A 180 30.88 27.12 0.42
C ASN A 180 30.41 28.58 0.23
N GLY A 181 29.48 29.08 1.06
CA GLY A 181 28.92 30.43 0.98
C GLY A 181 27.77 30.58 -0.01
N GLU A 182 27.35 29.53 -0.67
CA GLU A 182 26.20 29.54 -1.60
C GLU A 182 24.88 29.70 -0.82
N GLU A 183 24.05 30.65 -1.25
CA GLU A 183 22.71 30.85 -0.68
C GLU A 183 21.67 30.01 -1.41
N VAL A 184 20.89 29.26 -0.65
CA VAL A 184 19.76 28.47 -1.15
C VAL A 184 18.46 29.04 -0.61
N LYS A 185 17.61 29.52 -1.50
CA LYS A 185 16.24 29.95 -1.17
C LYS A 185 15.35 28.71 -1.06
N VAL A 186 14.61 28.60 0.02
CA VAL A 186 13.71 27.48 0.27
C VAL A 186 12.28 27.97 0.27
N ASN A 187 11.44 27.28 -0.50
CA ASN A 187 9.99 27.40 -0.49
C ASN A 187 9.35 26.11 0.04
N MET A 188 8.02 25.95 -0.06
CA MET A 188 7.33 24.76 0.43
C MET A 188 7.31 23.60 -0.57
N ILE A 189 7.83 23.78 -1.79
CA ILE A 189 7.80 22.78 -2.85
C ILE A 189 9.12 22.02 -2.89
N GLN A 190 9.03 20.69 -2.88
CA GLN A 190 10.15 19.78 -3.13
C GLN A 190 9.99 19.18 -4.53
N HIS A 191 11.12 18.97 -5.23
CA HIS A 191 11.17 18.19 -6.48
C HIS A 191 11.98 16.94 -6.25
N TRP A 192 11.46 15.78 -6.65
CA TRP A 192 12.16 14.52 -6.48
C TRP A 192 11.93 13.57 -7.66
N PRO A 193 13.01 12.95 -8.21
CA PRO A 193 12.90 11.93 -9.25
C PRO A 193 12.20 10.67 -8.72
N VAL A 194 11.10 10.26 -9.37
CA VAL A 194 10.23 9.18 -8.84
C VAL A 194 10.92 7.82 -8.77
N LYS A 195 11.88 7.54 -9.65
CA LYS A 195 12.59 6.24 -9.70
C LYS A 195 13.68 6.10 -8.64
N PHE A 196 14.02 7.16 -7.92
CA PHE A 196 15.02 7.14 -6.86
C PHE A 196 14.38 7.14 -5.48
N ALA A 197 14.84 6.22 -4.62
CA ALA A 197 14.40 6.20 -3.23
C ALA A 197 14.94 7.42 -2.46
N MET A 198 14.12 7.99 -1.58
CA MET A 198 14.57 8.97 -0.61
C MET A 198 15.25 8.26 0.57
N THR A 199 16.53 8.51 0.75
CA THR A 199 17.35 7.90 1.81
C THR A 199 17.79 8.91 2.87
N ASN A 200 17.05 10.02 2.98
CA ASN A 200 17.35 11.14 3.88
C ASN A 200 16.89 10.85 5.33
N TYR A 201 17.37 9.75 5.91
CA TYR A 201 17.09 9.33 7.27
C TYR A 201 18.37 8.78 7.92
N LYS A 202 18.40 8.76 9.24
CA LYS A 202 19.57 8.32 10.00
C LYS A 202 19.75 6.80 9.93
N GLU A 203 18.66 6.05 10.10
CA GLU A 203 18.69 4.60 10.21
C GLU A 203 17.35 3.99 9.77
N LYS A 204 17.43 2.80 9.19
CA LYS A 204 16.27 1.97 8.84
C LYS A 204 16.37 0.63 9.57
N PRO A 205 15.87 0.54 10.80
CA PRO A 205 15.88 -0.70 11.55
C PRO A 205 14.86 -1.70 10.99
N ARG A 206 14.93 -2.94 11.48
CA ARG A 206 13.90 -3.93 11.21
C ARG A 206 12.59 -3.46 11.88
N PRO A 207 11.47 -3.40 11.14
CA PRO A 207 10.19 -3.00 11.70
C PRO A 207 9.66 -4.05 12.67
N PHE A 208 9.05 -3.61 13.77
CA PHE A 208 8.61 -4.48 14.85
C PHE A 208 7.28 -4.10 15.48
N LYS A 209 6.81 -2.89 15.28
CA LYS A 209 5.60 -2.39 15.91
C LYS A 209 4.37 -2.82 15.12
N LEU A 210 3.41 -3.48 15.76
CA LEU A 210 2.17 -3.91 15.11
C LEU A 210 1.43 -2.73 14.48
N LEU A 211 1.05 -2.87 13.21
CA LEU A 211 0.06 -2.01 12.59
C LEU A 211 -1.33 -2.62 12.83
N GLU A 212 -2.14 -1.98 13.65
CA GLU A 212 -3.51 -2.42 13.91
C GLU A 212 -4.37 -2.11 12.67
N THR A 213 -4.81 -3.17 11.98
CA THR A 213 -5.62 -3.03 10.77
C THR A 213 -7.12 -3.12 11.05
N GLY A 214 -7.51 -3.54 12.25
CA GLY A 214 -8.89 -3.80 12.62
C GLY A 214 -9.50 -5.05 11.97
N VAL A 215 -8.72 -5.77 11.15
CA VAL A 215 -9.11 -7.01 10.48
C VAL A 215 -8.55 -8.20 11.24
N ARG A 216 -9.43 -8.98 11.88
CA ARG A 216 -9.02 -10.07 12.79
C ARG A 216 -8.06 -11.07 12.16
N THR A 217 -8.32 -11.54 10.95
CA THR A 217 -7.45 -12.52 10.27
C THR A 217 -6.04 -11.99 9.98
N ILE A 218 -5.89 -10.66 9.86
CA ILE A 218 -4.59 -10.00 9.70
C ILE A 218 -3.94 -9.81 11.06
N ASP A 219 -4.58 -9.08 11.96
CA ASP A 219 -3.99 -8.65 13.23
C ASP A 219 -3.64 -9.83 14.15
N THR A 220 -4.39 -10.94 14.08
CA THR A 220 -4.14 -12.13 14.91
C THR A 220 -3.26 -13.16 14.21
N PHE A 221 -3.69 -13.71 13.07
CA PHE A 221 -3.00 -14.83 12.42
C PHE A 221 -1.80 -14.40 11.57
N ASN A 222 -1.88 -13.25 10.92
CA ASN A 222 -0.88 -12.83 9.95
C ASN A 222 -0.53 -11.34 10.13
N PRO A 223 -0.05 -10.93 11.31
CA PRO A 223 0.16 -9.52 11.65
C PRO A 223 1.13 -8.84 10.70
N ILE A 224 0.81 -7.61 10.33
CA ILE A 224 1.71 -6.69 9.64
C ILE A 224 2.20 -5.64 10.64
N VAL A 225 3.39 -5.11 10.41
CA VAL A 225 4.00 -4.09 11.27
C VAL A 225 4.07 -2.75 10.58
N GLU A 226 4.13 -1.67 11.36
CA GLU A 226 4.40 -0.32 10.82
C GLU A 226 5.74 -0.34 10.07
N GLY A 227 5.73 0.10 8.81
CA GLY A 227 6.89 -0.01 7.94
C GLY A 227 7.11 -1.40 7.33
N GLY A 228 6.16 -2.32 7.51
CA GLY A 228 6.20 -3.66 6.96
C GLY A 228 5.77 -3.74 5.50
N THR A 229 5.92 -4.93 4.94
CA THR A 229 5.55 -5.25 3.56
C THR A 229 4.65 -6.46 3.50
N GLY A 230 3.56 -6.34 2.77
CA GLY A 230 2.62 -7.42 2.54
C GLY A 230 2.07 -7.40 1.11
N PHE A 231 1.45 -8.50 0.71
CA PHE A 231 0.70 -8.51 -0.53
C PHE A 231 -0.49 -9.48 -0.48
N ILE A 232 -1.49 -9.16 -1.29
CA ILE A 232 -2.77 -9.85 -1.36
C ILE A 232 -2.91 -10.43 -2.78
N PRO A 233 -2.50 -11.68 -3.01
CA PRO A 233 -2.79 -12.34 -4.26
C PRO A 233 -4.18 -12.96 -4.20
N GLY A 234 -4.88 -12.94 -5.31
CA GLY A 234 -6.17 -13.61 -5.42
C GLY A 234 -6.85 -13.43 -6.76
N PRO A 235 -7.72 -14.37 -7.14
CA PRO A 235 -8.56 -14.25 -8.32
C PRO A 235 -9.47 -13.02 -8.27
N PHE A 236 -10.05 -12.68 -9.42
CA PHE A 236 -11.09 -11.67 -9.49
C PHE A 236 -12.34 -12.12 -8.70
N GLY A 237 -12.98 -11.19 -8.00
CA GLY A 237 -14.21 -11.47 -7.24
C GLY A 237 -14.01 -12.08 -5.85
N THR A 238 -12.77 -12.25 -5.37
CA THR A 238 -12.47 -12.77 -4.03
C THR A 238 -12.51 -11.70 -2.92
N GLY A 239 -12.87 -10.46 -3.25
CA GLY A 239 -12.98 -9.36 -2.27
C GLY A 239 -11.66 -8.63 -1.99
N LYS A 240 -10.71 -8.60 -2.95
CA LYS A 240 -9.46 -7.82 -2.81
C LYS A 240 -9.71 -6.36 -2.45
N THR A 241 -10.53 -5.70 -3.25
CA THR A 241 -10.85 -4.28 -3.08
C THR A 241 -11.55 -4.00 -1.74
N VAL A 242 -12.50 -4.88 -1.36
CA VAL A 242 -13.20 -4.77 -0.05
C VAL A 242 -12.21 -4.87 1.11
N LEU A 243 -11.27 -5.82 1.03
CA LEU A 243 -10.23 -5.98 2.07
C LEU A 243 -9.30 -4.76 2.12
N GLN A 244 -8.91 -4.22 0.97
CA GLN A 244 -8.09 -3.00 0.89
C GLN A 244 -8.82 -1.79 1.48
N HIS A 245 -10.10 -1.59 1.16
CA HIS A 245 -10.91 -0.51 1.73
C HIS A 245 -11.05 -0.66 3.25
N ALA A 246 -11.29 -1.88 3.75
CA ALA A 246 -11.36 -2.15 5.17
C ALA A 246 -10.05 -1.80 5.89
N ILE A 247 -8.90 -2.22 5.35
CA ILE A 247 -7.58 -1.89 5.90
C ILE A 247 -7.34 -0.38 5.85
N SER A 248 -7.62 0.28 4.71
CA SER A 248 -7.42 1.72 4.55
C SER A 248 -8.24 2.55 5.54
N LYS A 249 -9.49 2.11 5.81
CA LYS A 249 -10.40 2.76 6.74
C LYS A 249 -9.97 2.60 8.19
N GLN A 250 -9.52 1.41 8.57
CA GLN A 250 -9.34 1.03 9.97
C GLN A 250 -7.90 1.09 10.45
N ALA A 251 -6.91 1.00 9.55
CA ALA A 251 -5.50 1.01 9.94
C ALA A 251 -5.09 2.31 10.63
N GLU A 252 -4.32 2.17 11.69
CA GLU A 252 -3.70 3.28 12.40
C GLU A 252 -2.58 3.93 11.57
N ALA A 253 -2.95 4.64 10.51
CA ALA A 253 -2.04 5.41 9.66
C ALA A 253 -2.44 6.87 9.65
N ASP A 254 -1.46 7.76 9.54
CA ASP A 254 -1.71 9.20 9.44
C ASP A 254 -2.10 9.60 8.02
N ILE A 255 -1.48 8.95 7.03
CA ILE A 255 -1.71 9.16 5.60
C ILE A 255 -1.97 7.84 4.91
N VAL A 256 -2.96 7.81 4.02
CA VAL A 256 -3.26 6.68 3.14
C VAL A 256 -3.01 7.09 1.70
N ILE A 257 -2.27 6.26 0.96
CA ILE A 257 -2.06 6.45 -0.47
C ILE A 257 -2.55 5.20 -1.20
N ILE A 258 -3.45 5.39 -2.15
CA ILE A 258 -3.99 4.32 -2.99
C ILE A 258 -3.46 4.51 -4.41
N ALA A 259 -2.73 3.53 -4.90
CA ALA A 259 -2.23 3.50 -6.26
C ALA A 259 -2.99 2.46 -7.08
N ALA A 260 -3.96 2.90 -7.87
CA ALA A 260 -4.64 2.08 -8.86
C ALA A 260 -3.78 2.03 -10.13
N CYS A 261 -3.05 0.93 -10.32
CA CYS A 261 -2.09 0.77 -11.40
C CYS A 261 -2.64 -0.11 -12.52
N GLY A 262 -3.09 0.50 -13.61
CA GLY A 262 -3.57 -0.21 -14.80
C GLY A 262 -4.90 -0.93 -14.59
N GLU A 263 -5.69 -0.52 -13.62
CA GLU A 263 -7.02 -1.08 -13.35
C GLU A 263 -8.05 -0.68 -14.41
N ARG A 264 -9.18 -1.36 -14.43
CA ARG A 264 -10.26 -1.06 -15.37
C ARG A 264 -10.88 0.28 -15.02
N ALA A 265 -11.33 1.02 -16.05
CA ALA A 265 -11.91 2.35 -15.84
C ALA A 265 -13.10 2.35 -14.87
N ASN A 266 -13.95 1.31 -14.91
CA ASN A 266 -15.09 1.18 -13.98
C ASN A 266 -14.65 0.96 -12.53
N GLU A 267 -13.60 0.19 -12.28
CA GLU A 267 -13.06 -0.02 -10.92
C GLU A 267 -12.44 1.27 -10.37
N VAL A 268 -11.76 2.04 -11.22
CA VAL A 268 -11.22 3.36 -10.84
C VAL A 268 -12.34 4.36 -10.53
N VAL A 269 -13.42 4.36 -11.33
CA VAL A 269 -14.60 5.20 -11.06
C VAL A 269 -15.27 4.81 -9.74
N GLU A 270 -15.35 3.52 -9.43
CA GLU A 270 -15.88 3.02 -8.15
C GLU A 270 -15.05 3.56 -6.97
N ILE A 271 -13.72 3.49 -7.05
CA ILE A 271 -12.84 4.08 -6.03
C ILE A 271 -13.11 5.58 -5.87
N PHE A 272 -13.25 6.33 -6.97
CA PHE A 272 -13.48 7.77 -6.92
C PHE A 272 -14.86 8.16 -6.39
N THR A 273 -15.86 7.30 -6.50
CA THR A 273 -17.22 7.57 -6.03
C THR A 273 -17.47 7.06 -4.61
N GLU A 274 -16.96 5.89 -4.27
CA GLU A 274 -17.22 5.26 -2.98
C GLU A 274 -16.24 5.74 -1.89
N PHE A 275 -14.96 5.86 -2.24
CA PHE A 275 -13.93 6.17 -1.25
C PHE A 275 -14.11 7.53 -0.54
N PRO A 276 -14.51 8.62 -1.22
CA PRO A 276 -14.80 9.89 -0.58
C PRO A 276 -15.98 9.86 0.42
N GLU A 277 -16.88 8.89 0.27
CA GLU A 277 -18.03 8.74 1.17
C GLU A 277 -17.70 7.99 2.46
N LEU A 278 -16.54 7.30 2.51
CA LEU A 278 -16.11 6.55 3.69
C LEU A 278 -15.77 7.50 4.85
N ASP A 279 -16.27 7.16 6.03
CA ASP A 279 -15.91 7.86 7.26
C ASP A 279 -14.68 7.22 7.91
N ASP A 280 -13.78 8.05 8.41
CA ASP A 280 -12.63 7.64 9.18
C ASP A 280 -13.02 7.39 10.64
N PRO A 281 -12.96 6.14 11.13
CA PRO A 281 -13.37 5.81 12.50
C PRO A 281 -12.49 6.46 13.57
N HIS A 282 -11.26 6.86 13.23
CA HIS A 282 -10.31 7.47 14.18
C HIS A 282 -10.59 8.96 14.40
N THR A 283 -11.06 9.66 13.37
CA THR A 283 -11.24 11.12 13.41
C THR A 283 -12.70 11.56 13.34
N GLY A 284 -13.61 10.69 12.91
CA GLY A 284 -15.01 11.02 12.63
C GLY A 284 -15.21 11.93 11.41
N ARG A 285 -14.16 12.11 10.60
CA ARG A 285 -14.18 12.90 9.36
C ARG A 285 -14.18 11.98 8.14
N LYS A 286 -14.19 12.54 6.95
CA LYS A 286 -14.06 11.74 5.72
C LYS A 286 -12.66 11.16 5.59
N LEU A 287 -12.56 9.88 5.26
CA LEU A 287 -11.29 9.17 5.06
C LEU A 287 -10.44 9.86 3.98
N MET A 288 -11.08 10.44 2.97
CA MET A 288 -10.42 11.16 1.88
C MET A 288 -9.59 12.36 2.38
N GLU A 289 -9.90 12.94 3.54
CA GLU A 289 -9.11 14.06 4.09
C GLU A 289 -7.65 13.71 4.38
N ARG A 290 -7.35 12.43 4.66
CA ARG A 290 -5.98 11.94 4.85
C ARG A 290 -5.50 11.03 3.73
N THR A 291 -6.18 11.05 2.59
CA THR A 291 -5.93 10.12 1.48
C THR A 291 -5.50 10.85 0.22
N ILE A 292 -4.61 10.20 -0.53
CA ILE A 292 -4.24 10.55 -1.91
C ILE A 292 -4.54 9.33 -2.78
N ILE A 293 -5.22 9.53 -3.91
CA ILE A 293 -5.47 8.49 -4.89
C ILE A 293 -4.65 8.78 -6.15
N ILE A 294 -3.89 7.78 -6.59
CA ILE A 294 -3.15 7.84 -7.85
C ILE A 294 -3.78 6.80 -8.76
N ALA A 295 -4.45 7.27 -9.80
CA ALA A 295 -5.21 6.42 -10.71
C ALA A 295 -4.58 6.40 -12.09
N ASN A 296 -4.29 5.19 -12.55
CA ASN A 296 -3.84 4.93 -13.90
C ASN A 296 -4.66 3.76 -14.46
N THR A 297 -5.43 4.00 -15.53
CA THR A 297 -6.28 2.97 -16.12
C THR A 297 -5.52 2.09 -17.10
N SER A 298 -6.06 0.91 -17.39
CA SER A 298 -5.50 -0.05 -18.35
C SER A 298 -5.41 0.49 -19.79
N ASN A 299 -6.17 1.53 -20.12
CA ASN A 299 -6.18 2.18 -21.43
C ASN A 299 -5.05 3.21 -21.59
N MET A 300 -4.39 3.61 -20.51
CA MET A 300 -3.26 4.53 -20.56
C MET A 300 -2.00 3.85 -21.09
N PRO A 301 -1.08 4.61 -21.68
CA PRO A 301 0.18 4.09 -22.20
C PRO A 301 1.02 3.36 -21.17
N VAL A 302 1.82 2.40 -21.63
CA VAL A 302 2.64 1.51 -20.79
C VAL A 302 3.56 2.27 -19.85
N ALA A 303 4.23 3.32 -20.34
CA ALA A 303 5.16 4.11 -19.54
C ALA A 303 4.45 4.85 -18.38
N ALA A 304 3.24 5.36 -18.61
CA ALA A 304 2.44 5.99 -17.54
C ALA A 304 2.01 4.98 -16.49
N ARG A 305 1.67 3.74 -16.88
CA ARG A 305 1.38 2.64 -15.95
C ARG A 305 2.61 2.27 -15.12
N GLU A 306 3.77 2.21 -15.73
CA GLU A 306 5.02 1.92 -15.03
C GLU A 306 5.37 3.03 -14.04
N ALA A 307 5.21 4.29 -14.40
CA ALA A 307 5.54 5.44 -13.55
C ALA A 307 4.63 5.57 -12.32
N SER A 308 3.35 5.20 -12.42
CA SER A 308 2.32 5.46 -11.39
C SER A 308 2.68 4.94 -10.00
N VAL A 309 3.24 3.74 -9.90
CA VAL A 309 3.63 3.15 -8.62
C VAL A 309 4.84 3.86 -8.00
N TYR A 310 5.76 4.36 -8.81
CA TYR A 310 6.91 5.13 -8.33
C TYR A 310 6.48 6.51 -7.84
N THR A 311 5.53 7.15 -8.52
CA THR A 311 4.91 8.41 -8.08
C THR A 311 4.28 8.25 -6.71
N ALA A 312 3.49 7.19 -6.50
CA ALA A 312 2.89 6.86 -5.22
C ALA A 312 3.93 6.63 -4.10
N LYS A 313 4.97 5.88 -4.41
CA LYS A 313 6.08 5.63 -3.46
C LYS A 313 6.79 6.90 -3.06
N THR A 314 7.07 7.78 -4.02
CA THR A 314 7.76 9.05 -3.75
C THR A 314 6.92 9.96 -2.87
N MET A 315 5.61 10.04 -3.11
CA MET A 315 4.70 10.77 -2.21
C MET A 315 4.68 10.16 -0.79
N ALA A 316 4.69 8.83 -0.69
CA ALA A 316 4.78 8.16 0.61
C ALA A 316 6.07 8.49 1.35
N GLU A 317 7.21 8.50 0.66
CA GLU A 317 8.50 8.86 1.24
C GLU A 317 8.56 10.31 1.72
N TYR A 318 7.90 11.23 0.99
CA TYR A 318 7.76 12.62 1.42
C TYR A 318 7.06 12.74 2.78
N TYR A 319 5.91 12.08 2.96
CA TYR A 319 5.20 12.09 4.24
C TYR A 319 5.95 11.33 5.34
N ARG A 320 6.63 10.24 5.01
CA ARG A 320 7.50 9.53 5.96
C ARG A 320 8.59 10.45 6.52
N SER A 321 9.17 11.30 5.67
CA SER A 321 10.21 12.26 6.09
C SER A 321 9.71 13.34 7.05
N MET A 322 8.39 13.48 7.18
CA MET A 322 7.74 14.34 8.19
C MET A 322 7.48 13.65 9.53
N GLY A 323 7.88 12.38 9.68
CA GLY A 323 7.59 11.59 10.87
C GLY A 323 6.17 11.00 10.87
N LEU A 324 5.50 10.91 9.72
CA LEU A 324 4.16 10.35 9.61
C LEU A 324 4.18 8.86 9.28
N ARG A 325 3.14 8.17 9.73
CA ARG A 325 2.86 6.77 9.40
C ARG A 325 2.05 6.73 8.12
N VAL A 326 2.64 6.20 7.05
CA VAL A 326 2.00 6.11 5.74
C VAL A 326 1.61 4.68 5.45
N LEU A 327 0.35 4.48 5.06
CA LEU A 327 -0.13 3.23 4.48
C LEU A 327 -0.22 3.42 2.96
N LEU A 328 0.57 2.69 2.22
CA LEU A 328 0.54 2.67 0.76
C LEU A 328 -0.04 1.35 0.27
N MET A 329 -1.11 1.43 -0.48
CA MET A 329 -1.76 0.27 -1.12
C MET A 329 -1.67 0.41 -2.63
N ALA A 330 -1.24 -0.66 -3.31
CA ALA A 330 -1.13 -0.67 -4.77
C ALA A 330 -1.99 -1.79 -5.36
N ASP A 331 -2.94 -1.42 -6.21
CA ASP A 331 -3.82 -2.34 -6.95
C ASP A 331 -3.70 -2.11 -8.47
N SER A 332 -3.19 -3.03 -9.28
CA SER A 332 -2.47 -4.23 -8.86
C SER A 332 -1.02 -4.16 -9.37
N THR A 333 -0.09 -4.67 -8.58
CA THR A 333 1.33 -4.73 -9.00
C THR A 333 1.55 -5.68 -10.19
N SER A 334 0.62 -6.58 -10.47
CA SER A 334 0.64 -7.40 -11.70
C SER A 334 0.59 -6.54 -12.96
N ARG A 335 -0.20 -5.46 -12.96
CA ARG A 335 -0.32 -4.55 -14.11
C ARG A 335 0.95 -3.73 -14.33
N TRP A 336 1.61 -3.35 -13.23
CA TRP A 336 2.94 -2.75 -13.29
C TRP A 336 3.96 -3.73 -13.90
N ALA A 337 4.00 -4.98 -13.45
CA ALA A 337 4.88 -6.00 -14.00
C ALA A 337 4.58 -6.29 -15.48
N GLN A 338 3.30 -6.26 -15.90
CA GLN A 338 2.93 -6.34 -17.31
C GLN A 338 3.49 -5.16 -18.12
N ALA A 339 3.47 -3.93 -17.57
CA ALA A 339 4.08 -2.79 -18.21
C ALA A 339 5.58 -2.99 -18.42
N LEU A 340 6.30 -3.49 -17.41
CA LEU A 340 7.73 -3.85 -17.52
C LEU A 340 7.96 -4.90 -18.61
N ARG A 341 7.13 -5.94 -18.69
CA ARG A 341 7.20 -6.95 -19.73
C ARG A 341 7.02 -6.38 -21.13
N GLU A 342 6.01 -5.51 -21.31
CA GLU A 342 5.77 -4.86 -22.60
C GLU A 342 6.92 -3.96 -23.03
N MET A 343 7.55 -3.24 -22.10
CA MET A 343 8.73 -2.39 -22.35
C MET A 343 9.94 -3.22 -22.77
N SER A 344 10.29 -4.24 -21.98
CA SER A 344 11.41 -5.13 -22.25
C SER A 344 11.29 -5.85 -23.61
N ASN A 345 10.08 -6.33 -23.92
CA ASN A 345 9.83 -6.99 -25.21
C ASN A 345 9.97 -6.02 -26.41
N ARG A 346 9.58 -4.75 -26.26
CA ARG A 346 9.75 -3.74 -27.32
C ARG A 346 11.21 -3.33 -27.51
N MET A 347 12.03 -3.44 -26.48
CA MET A 347 13.47 -3.19 -26.53
C MET A 347 14.26 -4.41 -27.03
N GLU A 348 13.58 -5.51 -27.36
CA GLU A 348 14.20 -6.76 -27.79
C GLU A 348 15.22 -7.31 -26.77
N GLU A 349 14.96 -7.10 -25.48
CA GLU A 349 15.77 -7.67 -24.42
C GLU A 349 15.56 -9.18 -24.31
N LEU A 350 16.56 -9.89 -23.79
CA LEU A 350 16.43 -11.33 -23.55
C LEU A 350 15.33 -11.58 -22.51
N PRO A 351 14.28 -12.36 -22.87
CA PRO A 351 13.18 -12.60 -21.97
C PRO A 351 13.52 -13.59 -20.86
N GLY A 352 13.04 -13.32 -19.67
CA GLY A 352 12.96 -14.27 -18.57
C GLY A 352 11.72 -15.18 -18.65
N PRO A 353 11.38 -15.88 -17.55
CA PRO A 353 10.17 -16.71 -17.47
C PRO A 353 8.90 -15.92 -17.82
N ASP A 354 8.00 -16.52 -18.60
CA ASP A 354 6.75 -15.93 -19.10
C ASP A 354 6.94 -14.58 -19.82
N ALA A 355 8.10 -14.41 -20.47
CA ALA A 355 8.50 -13.19 -21.17
C ALA A 355 8.59 -11.92 -20.30
N PHE A 356 8.71 -12.04 -18.99
CA PHE A 356 9.06 -10.95 -18.10
C PHE A 356 10.55 -10.58 -18.22
N PRO A 357 10.96 -9.36 -17.80
CA PRO A 357 12.37 -9.02 -17.72
C PRO A 357 13.15 -10.00 -16.84
N MET A 358 14.38 -10.29 -17.20
CA MET A 358 15.23 -11.20 -16.41
C MET A 358 15.52 -10.68 -15.00
N ASP A 359 15.52 -9.38 -14.83
CA ASP A 359 15.75 -8.67 -13.56
C ASP A 359 14.48 -8.36 -12.78
N LEU A 360 13.31 -8.92 -13.17
CA LEU A 360 12.02 -8.70 -12.48
C LEU A 360 12.14 -8.84 -10.96
N GLY A 361 12.88 -9.86 -10.49
CA GLY A 361 13.09 -10.06 -9.05
C GLY A 361 13.80 -8.90 -8.36
N ALA A 362 14.80 -8.31 -9.01
CA ALA A 362 15.53 -7.14 -8.51
C ALA A 362 14.63 -5.89 -8.52
N LEU A 363 13.86 -5.70 -9.58
CA LEU A 363 12.91 -4.57 -9.68
C LEU A 363 11.85 -4.62 -8.58
N VAL A 364 11.25 -5.80 -8.35
CA VAL A 364 10.29 -6.03 -7.26
C VAL A 364 10.96 -5.80 -5.90
N ALA A 365 12.16 -6.33 -5.68
CA ALA A 365 12.88 -6.15 -4.42
C ALA A 365 13.21 -4.68 -4.13
N ASN A 366 13.69 -3.94 -5.12
CA ASN A 366 13.98 -2.51 -5.00
C ASN A 366 12.71 -1.71 -4.71
N PHE A 367 11.61 -2.05 -5.37
CA PHE A 367 10.33 -1.39 -5.17
C PHE A 367 9.78 -1.62 -3.75
N TYR A 368 9.71 -2.86 -3.29
CA TYR A 368 9.28 -3.19 -1.93
C TYR A 368 10.26 -2.64 -0.88
N GLY A 369 11.55 -2.60 -1.19
CA GLY A 369 12.60 -2.09 -0.32
C GLY A 369 12.49 -0.60 0.02
N ARG A 370 11.72 0.18 -0.73
CA ARG A 370 11.42 1.59 -0.41
C ARG A 370 10.46 1.76 0.77
N ALA A 371 9.66 0.74 1.11
CA ALA A 371 8.90 0.72 2.35
C ALA A 371 9.82 0.53 3.55
N GLY A 372 9.39 0.92 4.73
CA GLY A 372 10.15 0.68 5.96
C GLY A 372 9.82 1.64 7.08
N TYR A 373 10.31 1.26 8.24
CA TYR A 373 10.32 2.06 9.47
C TYR A 373 11.69 2.75 9.56
N VAL A 374 11.72 4.05 9.77
CA VAL A 374 12.96 4.83 9.77
C VAL A 374 13.07 5.73 10.98
N TYR A 375 14.29 5.89 11.49
CA TYR A 375 14.65 6.97 12.41
C TYR A 375 15.13 8.15 11.57
N LEU A 376 14.48 9.30 11.72
CA LEU A 376 14.86 10.54 11.07
C LEU A 376 16.10 11.15 11.74
N ASN A 377 16.74 12.10 11.08
CA ASN A 377 17.94 12.77 11.60
C ASN A 377 17.71 13.48 12.93
N ASN A 378 16.49 13.96 13.18
CA ASN A 378 16.08 14.61 14.43
C ASN A 378 15.63 13.63 15.54
N GLY A 379 15.72 12.32 15.30
CA GLY A 379 15.32 11.27 16.25
C GLY A 379 13.84 10.88 16.21
N GLU A 380 13.02 11.58 15.44
CA GLU A 380 11.61 11.19 15.21
C GLU A 380 11.51 9.97 14.30
N VAL A 381 10.34 9.37 14.26
CA VAL A 381 10.06 8.14 13.53
C VAL A 381 9.07 8.40 12.42
N GLY A 382 9.36 7.85 11.25
CA GLY A 382 8.41 7.78 10.13
C GLY A 382 8.34 6.37 9.56
N SER A 383 7.22 6.02 8.94
CA SER A 383 7.07 4.68 8.37
C SER A 383 6.26 4.69 7.07
N ILE A 384 6.58 3.73 6.19
CA ILE A 384 5.75 3.37 5.04
C ILE A 384 5.45 1.89 5.15
N THR A 385 4.21 1.55 5.42
CA THR A 385 3.69 0.19 5.29
C THR A 385 3.18 0.02 3.87
N PHE A 386 3.63 -1.00 3.18
CA PHE A 386 3.25 -1.27 1.80
C PHE A 386 2.50 -2.58 1.67
N ILE A 387 1.31 -2.52 1.09
CA ILE A 387 0.48 -3.68 0.75
C ILE A 387 0.16 -3.62 -0.73
N GLY A 388 0.76 -4.53 -1.51
CA GLY A 388 0.46 -4.69 -2.92
C GLY A 388 -0.60 -5.76 -3.15
N THR A 389 -1.39 -5.65 -4.22
CA THR A 389 -2.19 -6.77 -4.71
C THR A 389 -1.55 -7.41 -5.92
N VAL A 390 -1.79 -8.69 -6.08
CA VAL A 390 -1.38 -9.45 -7.25
C VAL A 390 -2.62 -10.16 -7.79
N SER A 391 -2.85 -10.04 -9.09
CA SER A 391 -3.95 -10.73 -9.78
C SER A 391 -3.37 -11.77 -10.74
N PRO A 392 -3.01 -12.97 -10.24
CA PRO A 392 -2.40 -13.99 -11.07
C PRO A 392 -3.41 -14.52 -12.09
N ALA A 393 -2.96 -14.67 -13.33
CA ALA A 393 -3.80 -15.22 -14.40
C ALA A 393 -4.24 -16.65 -14.05
N GLY A 394 -5.56 -16.91 -14.12
CA GLY A 394 -6.12 -18.22 -13.77
C GLY A 394 -5.93 -18.63 -12.31
N GLY A 395 -5.60 -17.70 -11.40
CA GLY A 395 -5.37 -17.99 -9.98
C GLY A 395 -4.04 -18.73 -9.71
N ASN A 396 -3.13 -18.76 -10.68
CA ASN A 396 -1.86 -19.47 -10.54
C ASN A 396 -0.85 -18.70 -9.67
N LEU A 397 -0.77 -19.05 -8.39
CA LEU A 397 0.17 -18.45 -7.43
C LEU A 397 1.65 -18.77 -7.69
N LYS A 398 1.96 -19.60 -8.71
CA LYS A 398 3.35 -19.94 -9.12
C LYS A 398 3.82 -19.09 -10.29
N GLU A 399 3.05 -18.10 -10.74
CA GLU A 399 3.47 -17.20 -11.79
C GLU A 399 4.63 -16.29 -11.33
N PRO A 400 5.49 -15.78 -12.27
CA PRO A 400 6.73 -15.08 -11.91
C PRO A 400 6.55 -13.87 -10.99
N VAL A 401 5.48 -13.08 -11.15
CA VAL A 401 5.25 -11.88 -10.32
C VAL A 401 4.96 -12.27 -8.89
N THR A 402 4.05 -13.24 -8.68
CA THR A 402 3.71 -13.76 -7.36
C THR A 402 4.92 -14.38 -6.67
N GLU A 403 5.68 -15.22 -7.38
CA GLU A 403 6.86 -15.89 -6.82
C GLU A 403 7.97 -14.90 -6.44
N ASN A 404 8.22 -13.88 -7.25
CA ASN A 404 9.20 -12.85 -6.91
C ASN A 404 8.71 -11.96 -5.75
N THR A 405 7.41 -11.67 -5.69
CA THR A 405 6.83 -10.90 -4.58
C THR A 405 6.90 -11.66 -3.25
N LYS A 406 6.65 -12.98 -3.24
CA LYS A 406 6.82 -13.84 -2.05
C LYS A 406 8.23 -13.80 -1.46
N LYS A 407 9.26 -13.62 -2.29
CA LYS A 407 10.65 -13.56 -1.82
C LYS A 407 10.95 -12.29 -1.02
N VAL A 408 10.25 -11.21 -1.30
CA VAL A 408 10.54 -9.87 -0.74
C VAL A 408 9.51 -9.39 0.27
N ALA A 409 8.21 -9.65 0.05
CA ALA A 409 7.17 -9.31 1.00
C ALA A 409 7.21 -10.24 2.23
N ARG A 410 6.95 -9.67 3.40
CA ARG A 410 7.00 -10.41 4.67
C ARG A 410 5.66 -11.01 5.06
N CYS A 411 4.56 -10.43 4.58
CA CYS A 411 3.21 -10.94 4.77
C CYS A 411 2.60 -11.38 3.44
N PHE A 412 1.89 -12.49 3.49
CA PHE A 412 1.21 -13.10 2.36
C PHE A 412 -0.24 -13.40 2.76
N TYR A 413 -1.19 -12.75 2.09
CA TYR A 413 -2.62 -12.87 2.37
C TYR A 413 -3.31 -13.51 1.16
N ALA A 414 -3.20 -14.83 1.01
CA ALA A 414 -3.76 -15.56 -0.12
C ALA A 414 -5.28 -15.53 -0.10
N LEU A 415 -5.91 -14.84 -1.04
CA LEU A 415 -7.35 -14.92 -1.23
C LEU A 415 -7.71 -16.15 -2.07
N GLU A 416 -8.68 -16.91 -1.60
CA GLU A 416 -9.08 -18.18 -2.17
C GLU A 416 -10.52 -18.12 -2.70
N GLN A 417 -10.72 -18.60 -3.93
CA GLN A 417 -12.03 -18.59 -4.59
C GLN A 417 -13.03 -19.49 -3.85
N GLU A 418 -12.58 -20.66 -3.38
CA GLU A 418 -13.45 -21.60 -2.64
C GLU A 418 -14.03 -20.99 -1.37
N ARG A 419 -13.23 -20.16 -0.65
CA ARG A 419 -13.71 -19.44 0.53
C ARG A 419 -14.75 -18.39 0.16
N ALA A 420 -14.50 -17.63 -0.92
CA ALA A 420 -15.43 -16.64 -1.43
C ALA A 420 -16.76 -17.27 -1.89
N ASP A 421 -16.71 -18.41 -2.59
CA ASP A 421 -17.88 -19.17 -3.02
C ASP A 421 -18.71 -19.68 -1.83
N LYS A 422 -18.03 -20.06 -0.73
CA LYS A 422 -18.65 -20.43 0.56
C LYS A 422 -19.04 -19.21 1.42
N LYS A 423 -18.90 -17.99 0.91
CA LYS A 423 -19.17 -16.72 1.61
C LYS A 423 -18.40 -16.57 2.92
N ARG A 424 -17.18 -17.09 2.98
CA ARG A 424 -16.26 -16.96 4.13
C ARG A 424 -15.36 -15.74 3.89
N TYR A 425 -15.75 -14.60 4.43
CA TYR A 425 -15.03 -13.34 4.25
C TYR A 425 -14.39 -12.85 5.57
N PRO A 426 -13.21 -12.18 5.52
CA PRO A 426 -12.33 -12.07 4.34
C PRO A 426 -11.93 -13.44 3.81
N ALA A 427 -11.86 -13.59 2.47
CA ALA A 427 -11.57 -14.89 1.84
C ALA A 427 -10.07 -15.28 1.93
N VAL A 428 -9.37 -14.80 2.96
CA VAL A 428 -7.97 -15.10 3.24
C VAL A 428 -7.85 -16.55 3.70
N ASN A 429 -7.04 -17.34 2.97
CA ASN A 429 -6.74 -18.71 3.38
C ASN A 429 -5.87 -18.70 4.65
N PRO A 430 -6.34 -19.20 5.80
CA PRO A 430 -5.62 -19.11 7.06
C PRO A 430 -4.40 -20.03 7.16
N ILE A 431 -4.32 -21.03 6.29
CA ILE A 431 -3.25 -22.04 6.30
C ILE A 431 -2.11 -21.63 5.38
N ASP A 432 -2.44 -21.20 4.14
CA ASP A 432 -1.44 -20.84 3.15
C ASP A 432 -0.91 -19.40 3.36
N SER A 433 -1.68 -18.56 4.05
CA SER A 433 -1.24 -17.21 4.41
C SER A 433 -0.25 -17.22 5.57
N TYR A 434 0.67 -16.26 5.56
CA TYR A 434 1.68 -16.17 6.60
C TYR A 434 2.11 -14.72 6.88
N SER A 435 2.69 -14.53 8.06
CA SER A 435 3.46 -13.35 8.42
C SER A 435 4.80 -13.80 9.01
N LYS A 436 5.90 -13.37 8.38
CA LYS A 436 7.25 -13.63 8.88
C LYS A 436 7.59 -12.78 10.11
N TYR A 437 6.79 -11.77 10.42
CA TYR A 437 7.00 -10.95 11.62
C TYR A 437 6.80 -11.72 12.91
N LEU A 438 5.96 -12.77 12.91
CA LEU A 438 5.81 -13.67 14.06
C LEU A 438 7.10 -14.38 14.49
N GLU A 439 8.07 -14.49 13.57
CA GLU A 439 9.36 -15.14 13.81
C GLU A 439 10.43 -14.16 14.33
N TYR A 440 10.14 -12.84 14.36
CA TYR A 440 11.12 -11.83 14.71
C TYR A 440 11.14 -11.57 16.21
N PRO A 441 12.32 -11.65 16.87
CA PRO A 441 12.44 -11.41 18.31
C PRO A 441 11.95 -10.03 18.74
N GLU A 442 12.19 -9.00 17.91
CA GLU A 442 11.79 -7.62 18.19
C GLU A 442 10.26 -7.47 18.22
N PHE A 443 9.56 -8.18 17.31
CA PHE A 443 8.10 -8.23 17.30
C PHE A 443 7.58 -9.01 18.51
N ALA A 444 8.20 -10.15 18.84
CA ALA A 444 7.83 -10.95 20.00
C ALA A 444 7.94 -10.17 21.31
N GLU A 445 9.03 -9.41 21.49
CA GLU A 445 9.21 -8.55 22.66
C GLU A 445 8.14 -7.42 22.71
N TYR A 446 7.84 -6.81 21.58
CA TYR A 446 6.82 -5.76 21.50
C TYR A 446 5.43 -6.31 21.85
N ILE A 447 5.03 -7.42 21.23
CA ILE A 447 3.71 -8.02 21.43
C ILE A 447 3.53 -8.57 22.86
N SER A 448 4.57 -9.15 23.43
CA SER A 448 4.58 -9.63 24.82
C SER A 448 4.28 -8.49 25.81
N LYS A 449 4.85 -7.31 25.59
CA LYS A 449 4.57 -6.13 26.42
C LYS A 449 3.15 -5.57 26.21
N LYS A 450 2.55 -5.79 25.04
CA LYS A 450 1.25 -5.22 24.67
C LYS A 450 0.08 -6.17 24.98
N LEU A 451 0.23 -7.46 24.66
CA LEU A 451 -0.82 -8.50 24.74
C LEU A 451 -0.44 -9.70 25.60
N GLY A 452 0.70 -9.66 26.29
CA GLY A 452 1.16 -10.72 27.14
C GLY A 452 2.00 -11.80 26.44
N ASP A 453 2.77 -12.55 27.25
CA ASP A 453 3.80 -13.49 26.79
C ASP A 453 3.22 -14.71 26.04
N GLN A 454 1.95 -15.03 26.25
CA GLN A 454 1.32 -16.21 25.67
C GLN A 454 0.65 -15.94 24.30
N TRP A 455 0.55 -14.69 23.87
CA TRP A 455 -0.20 -14.33 22.67
C TRP A 455 0.29 -15.06 21.41
N ILE A 456 1.59 -15.06 21.15
CA ILE A 456 2.16 -15.76 19.98
C ILE A 456 1.92 -17.26 20.06
N ASN A 457 2.06 -17.86 21.25
CA ASN A 457 1.82 -19.28 21.44
C ASN A 457 0.36 -19.66 21.17
N LYS A 458 -0.60 -18.82 21.60
CA LYS A 458 -2.03 -19.00 21.27
C LYS A 458 -2.27 -18.97 19.77
N VAL A 459 -1.70 -17.98 19.06
CA VAL A 459 -1.81 -17.87 17.60
C VAL A 459 -1.26 -19.12 16.90
N LEU A 460 -0.08 -19.60 17.31
CA LEU A 460 0.56 -20.77 16.70
C LEU A 460 -0.22 -22.06 16.99
N ASP A 461 -0.79 -22.20 18.20
CA ASP A 461 -1.66 -23.33 18.55
C ASP A 461 -2.93 -23.33 17.69
N LEU A 462 -3.62 -22.19 17.58
CA LEU A 462 -4.81 -22.06 16.74
C LEU A 462 -4.52 -22.36 15.26
N LYS A 463 -3.38 -21.92 14.74
CA LYS A 463 -2.94 -22.29 13.39
C LYS A 463 -2.73 -23.79 13.21
N THR A 464 -2.13 -24.42 14.20
CA THR A 464 -1.91 -25.89 14.19
C THR A 464 -3.23 -26.64 14.21
N ARG A 465 -4.20 -26.19 15.01
CA ARG A 465 -5.56 -26.76 15.05
C ARG A 465 -6.29 -26.59 13.71
N MET A 466 -6.16 -25.42 13.06
CA MET A 466 -6.70 -25.19 11.72
C MET A 466 -6.11 -26.16 10.68
N GLN A 467 -4.80 -26.37 10.69
CA GLN A 467 -4.13 -27.34 9.81
C GLN A 467 -4.67 -28.75 10.03
N ARG A 468 -4.78 -29.15 11.30
CA ARG A 468 -5.33 -30.48 11.65
C ARG A 468 -6.78 -30.64 11.23
N GLY A 469 -7.60 -29.58 11.40
CA GLY A 469 -9.00 -29.58 10.96
C GLY A 469 -9.14 -29.75 9.44
N LYS A 470 -8.26 -29.14 8.65
CA LYS A 470 -8.22 -29.33 7.19
C LYS A 470 -7.91 -30.77 6.80
N GLU A 471 -6.90 -31.39 7.42
CA GLU A 471 -6.54 -32.80 7.18
C GLU A 471 -7.73 -33.74 7.48
N ILE A 472 -8.44 -33.47 8.56
CA ILE A 472 -9.63 -34.26 8.96
C ILE A 472 -10.78 -34.00 7.98
N ALA A 473 -11.02 -32.77 7.55
CA ALA A 473 -12.03 -32.45 6.54
C ALA A 473 -11.81 -33.24 5.25
N GLU A 474 -10.55 -33.38 4.80
CA GLU A 474 -10.20 -34.21 3.65
C GLU A 474 -10.53 -35.70 3.88
N GLN A 475 -10.28 -36.21 5.09
CA GLN A 475 -10.63 -37.61 5.46
C GLN A 475 -12.14 -37.81 5.48
N ILE A 476 -12.90 -36.88 6.05
CA ILE A 476 -14.37 -36.94 6.06
C ILE A 476 -14.92 -36.93 4.62
N ASN A 477 -14.36 -36.10 3.75
CA ASN A 477 -14.77 -36.05 2.33
C ASN A 477 -14.51 -37.36 1.59
N ILE A 478 -13.48 -38.12 1.97
CA ILE A 478 -13.13 -39.40 1.32
C ILE A 478 -13.91 -40.56 1.90
N LEU A 479 -14.03 -40.64 3.24
CA LEU A 479 -14.57 -41.78 3.95
C LEU A 479 -16.07 -41.66 4.30
N GLY A 480 -16.61 -40.44 4.24
CA GLY A 480 -17.93 -40.08 4.74
C GLY A 480 -17.95 -39.90 6.27
N ASP A 481 -19.00 -39.26 6.77
CA ASP A 481 -19.15 -38.90 8.18
C ASP A 481 -19.12 -40.14 9.10
N ASP A 482 -19.78 -41.25 8.69
CA ASP A 482 -19.83 -42.50 9.45
C ASP A 482 -18.50 -43.28 9.45
N GLY A 483 -17.60 -42.95 8.51
CA GLY A 483 -16.31 -43.61 8.35
C GLY A 483 -15.19 -43.04 9.22
N VAL A 484 -15.48 -41.97 9.98
CA VAL A 484 -14.49 -41.24 10.78
C VAL A 484 -14.88 -41.24 12.26
N PRO A 485 -13.92 -41.42 13.21
CA PRO A 485 -14.18 -41.38 14.63
C PRO A 485 -14.80 -40.06 15.12
N VAL A 486 -15.59 -40.10 16.20
CA VAL A 486 -16.30 -38.92 16.73
C VAL A 486 -15.36 -37.80 17.17
N ASP A 487 -14.21 -38.15 17.77
CA ASP A 487 -13.17 -37.20 18.17
C ASP A 487 -12.55 -36.42 16.99
N TYR A 488 -12.55 -37.01 15.80
CA TYR A 488 -12.14 -36.31 14.57
C TYR A 488 -13.19 -35.27 14.16
N HIS A 489 -14.49 -35.58 14.29
CA HIS A 489 -15.54 -34.58 14.05
C HIS A 489 -15.45 -33.43 15.05
N GLU A 490 -15.15 -33.70 16.32
CA GLU A 490 -14.90 -32.65 17.31
C GLU A 490 -13.72 -31.76 16.90
N THR A 491 -12.59 -32.36 16.52
CA THR A 491 -11.41 -31.60 16.06
C THR A 491 -11.71 -30.77 14.83
N PHE A 492 -12.45 -31.30 13.87
CA PHE A 492 -12.91 -30.57 12.70
C PHE A 492 -13.77 -29.34 13.10
N TRP A 493 -14.78 -29.56 13.97
CA TRP A 493 -15.66 -28.47 14.38
C TRP A 493 -14.96 -27.40 15.24
N LYS A 494 -13.98 -27.77 16.05
CA LYS A 494 -13.11 -26.83 16.75
C LYS A 494 -12.35 -25.93 15.75
N SER A 495 -11.88 -26.48 14.64
CA SER A 495 -11.28 -25.67 13.57
C SER A 495 -12.30 -24.76 12.86
N GLU A 496 -13.54 -25.22 12.70
CA GLU A 496 -14.62 -24.37 12.16
C GLU A 496 -15.00 -23.22 13.12
N VAL A 497 -14.91 -23.43 14.45
CA VAL A 497 -15.07 -22.35 15.45
C VAL A 497 -14.00 -21.27 15.23
N ILE A 498 -12.74 -21.66 15.08
CA ILE A 498 -11.66 -20.70 14.81
C ILE A 498 -11.97 -19.89 13.53
N ASP A 499 -12.36 -20.57 12.46
CA ASP A 499 -12.65 -19.89 11.19
C ASP A 499 -13.87 -18.97 11.29
N PHE A 500 -15.00 -19.46 11.78
CA PHE A 500 -16.25 -18.70 11.80
C PHE A 500 -16.30 -17.60 12.84
N VAL A 501 -15.59 -17.73 13.95
CA VAL A 501 -15.68 -16.79 15.08
C VAL A 501 -14.53 -15.81 15.09
N LEU A 502 -13.30 -16.29 14.92
CA LEU A 502 -12.12 -15.42 14.98
C LEU A 502 -11.77 -14.84 13.61
N LEU A 503 -11.75 -15.64 12.55
CA LEU A 503 -11.17 -15.21 11.27
C LEU A 503 -12.18 -14.54 10.33
N GLN A 504 -13.44 -14.98 10.32
CA GLN A 504 -14.47 -14.33 9.53
C GLN A 504 -14.92 -13.02 10.18
N GLN A 505 -15.12 -12.01 9.36
CA GLN A 505 -15.51 -10.68 9.79
C GLN A 505 -16.36 -10.02 8.69
N ASP A 506 -17.51 -9.50 9.05
CA ASP A 506 -18.40 -8.82 8.12
C ASP A 506 -17.98 -7.36 7.95
N ALA A 507 -17.40 -7.04 6.80
CA ALA A 507 -16.94 -5.68 6.49
C ALA A 507 -18.09 -4.66 6.31
N PHE A 508 -19.33 -5.12 6.17
CA PHE A 508 -20.52 -4.30 5.95
C PHE A 508 -21.39 -4.12 7.21
N ASP A 509 -21.11 -4.89 8.26
CA ASP A 509 -21.78 -4.71 9.55
C ASP A 509 -21.16 -3.56 10.34
N GLU A 510 -21.99 -2.71 10.97
CA GLU A 510 -21.51 -1.53 11.70
C GLU A 510 -20.65 -1.87 12.93
N VAL A 511 -20.86 -3.05 13.52
CA VAL A 511 -20.19 -3.48 14.75
C VAL A 511 -19.03 -4.41 14.45
N ASP A 512 -19.26 -5.44 13.61
CA ASP A 512 -18.25 -6.47 13.32
C ASP A 512 -17.15 -5.97 12.39
N ALA A 513 -17.46 -4.99 11.52
CA ALA A 513 -16.47 -4.39 10.60
C ALA A 513 -15.28 -3.77 11.33
N VAL A 514 -15.46 -3.30 12.56
CA VAL A 514 -14.42 -2.63 13.35
C VAL A 514 -14.08 -3.49 14.57
N SER A 515 -12.88 -4.05 14.60
CA SER A 515 -12.43 -4.86 15.73
C SER A 515 -11.16 -4.28 16.33
N SER A 516 -11.28 -3.65 17.52
CA SER A 516 -10.12 -3.20 18.28
C SER A 516 -9.26 -4.38 18.72
N LEU A 517 -7.98 -4.14 18.97
CA LEU A 517 -7.05 -5.18 19.38
C LEU A 517 -7.49 -5.88 20.68
N GLU A 518 -8.01 -5.10 21.65
CA GLU A 518 -8.57 -5.63 22.90
C GLU A 518 -9.75 -6.59 22.65
N ARG A 519 -10.64 -6.22 21.74
CA ARG A 519 -11.75 -7.08 21.32
C ARG A 519 -11.27 -8.35 20.64
N GLN A 520 -10.27 -8.22 19.77
CA GLN A 520 -9.69 -9.37 19.06
C GLN A 520 -9.05 -10.38 20.04
N GLU A 521 -8.35 -9.87 21.06
CA GLU A 521 -7.76 -10.68 22.11
C GLU A 521 -8.83 -11.44 22.88
N GLU A 522 -9.92 -10.75 23.28
CA GLU A 522 -11.01 -11.40 24.01
C GLU A 522 -11.76 -12.45 23.19
N ILE A 523 -11.98 -12.21 21.89
CA ILE A 523 -12.55 -13.21 20.97
C ILE A 523 -11.60 -14.42 20.85
N MET A 524 -10.30 -14.17 20.75
CA MET A 524 -9.30 -15.23 20.68
C MET A 524 -9.28 -16.07 21.97
N ASP A 525 -9.44 -15.44 23.14
CA ASP A 525 -9.52 -16.14 24.40
C ASP A 525 -10.74 -17.04 24.48
N VAL A 526 -11.92 -16.56 24.09
CA VAL A 526 -13.15 -17.38 24.00
C VAL A 526 -12.96 -18.56 23.06
N VAL A 527 -12.37 -18.33 21.88
CA VAL A 527 -12.09 -19.41 20.91
C VAL A 527 -11.08 -20.41 21.46
N THR A 528 -10.05 -19.95 22.16
CA THR A 528 -9.07 -20.83 22.80
C THR A 528 -9.72 -21.67 23.88
N GLU A 529 -10.56 -21.10 24.76
CA GLU A 529 -11.32 -21.82 25.79
C GLU A 529 -12.19 -22.93 25.19
N ILE A 530 -12.89 -22.65 24.09
CA ILE A 530 -13.68 -23.65 23.35
C ILE A 530 -12.78 -24.77 22.79
N CYS A 531 -11.64 -24.41 22.21
CA CYS A 531 -10.72 -25.37 21.60
C CYS A 531 -10.03 -26.30 22.64
N GLU A 532 -9.80 -25.79 23.85
CA GLU A 532 -9.17 -26.54 24.95
C GLU A 532 -10.17 -27.39 25.75
N HIS A 533 -11.46 -27.11 25.64
CA HIS A 533 -12.49 -27.85 26.35
C HIS A 533 -12.59 -29.31 25.88
N ASP A 534 -12.72 -30.26 26.81
CA ASP A 534 -12.90 -31.67 26.53
C ASP A 534 -14.41 -32.01 26.50
N PHE A 535 -14.90 -32.27 25.30
CA PHE A 535 -16.31 -32.61 25.09
C PHE A 535 -16.54 -34.11 25.10
N GLN A 536 -17.76 -34.52 25.48
CA GLN A 536 -18.19 -35.92 25.46
C GLN A 536 -19.43 -36.08 24.59
N PHE A 537 -19.27 -36.67 23.40
CA PHE A 537 -20.36 -36.86 22.45
C PHE A 537 -20.54 -38.34 22.09
N ASP A 538 -21.80 -38.76 21.98
CA ASP A 538 -22.15 -40.16 21.61
C ASP A 538 -21.99 -40.43 20.11
N ASN A 539 -22.13 -39.40 19.25
CA ASN A 539 -22.08 -39.53 17.79
C ASN A 539 -21.80 -38.20 17.10
N PHE A 540 -21.46 -38.27 15.82
CA PHE A 540 -21.08 -37.10 15.02
C PHE A 540 -22.23 -36.10 14.79
N LEU A 541 -23.50 -36.54 14.81
CA LEU A 541 -24.65 -35.64 14.68
C LEU A 541 -24.76 -34.73 15.91
N ALA A 542 -24.56 -35.29 17.09
CA ALA A 542 -24.55 -34.53 18.34
C ALA A 542 -23.43 -33.48 18.34
N VAL A 543 -22.23 -33.82 17.85
CA VAL A 543 -21.12 -32.87 17.66
C VAL A 543 -21.55 -31.75 16.76
N THR A 544 -22.08 -32.09 15.60
CA THR A 544 -22.48 -31.11 14.57
C THR A 544 -23.54 -30.14 15.08
N ASP A 545 -24.59 -30.65 15.73
CA ASP A 545 -25.68 -29.80 16.21
C ASP A 545 -25.23 -28.91 17.37
N TYR A 546 -24.37 -29.41 18.25
CA TYR A 546 -23.81 -28.61 19.32
C TYR A 546 -22.94 -27.47 18.82
N PHE A 547 -21.95 -27.77 17.99
CA PHE A 547 -21.03 -26.74 17.47
C PHE A 547 -21.71 -25.70 16.58
N LYS A 548 -22.73 -26.08 15.81
CA LYS A 548 -23.55 -25.11 15.05
C LYS A 548 -24.24 -24.08 15.98
N LYS A 549 -24.80 -24.56 17.09
CA LYS A 549 -25.42 -23.66 18.08
C LYS A 549 -24.38 -22.78 18.76
N LEU A 550 -23.23 -23.34 19.14
CA LEU A 550 -22.14 -22.62 19.78
C LEU A 550 -21.57 -21.54 18.86
N ILE A 551 -21.29 -21.86 17.60
CA ILE A 551 -20.84 -20.89 16.58
C ILE A 551 -21.87 -19.76 16.41
N ASN A 552 -23.16 -20.08 16.42
CA ASN A 552 -24.18 -19.04 16.30
C ASN A 552 -24.18 -18.09 17.50
N LEU A 553 -24.03 -18.60 18.74
CA LEU A 553 -23.89 -17.76 19.93
C LEU A 553 -22.65 -16.85 19.83
N CYS A 554 -21.51 -17.39 19.42
CA CYS A 554 -20.29 -16.61 19.23
C CYS A 554 -20.44 -15.53 18.14
N LYS A 555 -21.15 -15.84 17.04
CA LYS A 555 -21.46 -14.84 16.02
C LYS A 555 -22.35 -13.72 16.56
N GLN A 556 -23.37 -14.02 17.34
CA GLN A 556 -24.21 -12.99 17.98
C GLN A 556 -23.39 -12.11 18.94
N MET A 557 -22.44 -12.69 19.67
CA MET A 557 -21.47 -11.92 20.46
C MET A 557 -20.66 -10.97 19.57
N ASN A 558 -20.17 -11.43 18.41
CA ASN A 558 -19.40 -10.62 17.47
C ASN A 558 -20.22 -9.49 16.84
N TYR A 559 -21.52 -9.65 16.65
CA TYR A 559 -22.42 -8.59 16.15
C TYR A 559 -22.91 -7.63 17.25
N SER A 560 -22.58 -7.90 18.52
CA SER A 560 -22.91 -7.02 19.64
C SER A 560 -21.79 -6.01 19.91
N GLN A 561 -22.16 -4.81 20.35
CA GLN A 561 -21.15 -3.81 20.70
C GLN A 561 -20.26 -4.31 21.83
N PHE A 562 -18.95 -4.17 21.64
CA PHE A 562 -17.94 -4.63 22.59
C PHE A 562 -18.19 -4.07 24.00
N LYS A 563 -18.16 -4.96 25.01
CA LYS A 563 -18.45 -4.65 26.43
C LYS A 563 -19.87 -4.12 26.70
N SER A 564 -20.80 -4.29 25.77
CA SER A 564 -22.23 -4.03 26.06
C SER A 564 -22.82 -5.14 26.92
N GLU A 565 -23.95 -4.89 27.56
CA GLU A 565 -24.72 -5.89 28.34
C GLU A 565 -25.04 -7.11 27.47
N GLN A 566 -25.41 -6.90 26.22
CA GLN A 566 -25.71 -7.97 25.26
C GLN A 566 -24.47 -8.81 24.91
N TYR A 567 -23.33 -8.16 24.74
CA TYR A 567 -22.05 -8.85 24.49
C TYR A 567 -21.67 -9.77 25.66
N GLU A 568 -21.76 -9.26 26.90
CA GLU A 568 -21.46 -10.03 28.10
C GLU A 568 -22.47 -11.17 28.34
N ASP A 569 -23.75 -10.95 28.00
CA ASP A 569 -24.78 -11.99 28.09
C ASP A 569 -24.48 -13.16 27.13
N TYR A 570 -24.15 -12.90 25.87
CA TYR A 570 -23.75 -13.95 24.95
C TYR A 570 -22.48 -14.68 25.41
N LYS A 571 -21.50 -13.96 25.95
CA LYS A 571 -20.29 -14.54 26.50
C LYS A 571 -20.61 -15.48 27.68
N GLN A 572 -21.52 -15.07 28.54
CA GLN A 572 -21.99 -15.94 29.65
C GLN A 572 -22.75 -17.18 29.13
N GLN A 573 -23.60 -17.01 28.11
CA GLN A 573 -24.30 -18.15 27.48
C GLN A 573 -23.34 -19.17 26.88
N ILE A 574 -22.24 -18.69 26.26
CA ILE A 574 -21.17 -19.56 25.72
C ILE A 574 -20.54 -20.37 26.85
N ARG A 575 -20.19 -19.74 27.99
CA ARG A 575 -19.62 -20.44 29.14
C ARG A 575 -20.58 -21.49 29.73
N VAL A 576 -21.85 -21.14 29.89
CA VAL A 576 -22.87 -22.08 30.33
C VAL A 576 -23.01 -23.27 29.37
N ALA A 577 -22.91 -23.01 28.06
CA ALA A 577 -22.95 -24.09 27.07
C ALA A 577 -21.76 -25.04 27.21
N LEU A 578 -20.56 -24.53 27.51
CA LEU A 578 -19.36 -25.34 27.74
C LEU A 578 -19.48 -26.22 29.03
N GLU A 579 -20.05 -25.67 30.11
CA GLU A 579 -20.23 -26.39 31.36
C GLU A 579 -21.27 -27.55 31.26
N GLY A 580 -22.10 -27.53 30.24
CA GLY A 580 -23.21 -28.49 30.07
C GLY A 580 -22.90 -29.74 29.25
N VAL A 581 -21.71 -29.88 28.71
CA VAL A 581 -21.25 -30.97 27.83
C VAL A 581 -19.83 -31.37 28.20
#